data_31c0f3cd6fedd7c0532dbe33e5d9a998
#
_entry.id   31c0f3cd6fedd7c0532dbe33e5d9a998
#
_cell.length_a   1.000
_cell.length_b   1.000
_cell.length_c   1.000
_cell.angle_alpha   90.00
_cell.angle_beta   90.00
_cell.angle_gamma   90.00
#
_symmetry.space_group_name_H-M   'P 1'
#
loop_
_entity.id
_entity.type
_entity.pdbx_description
1 polymer ?
#
loop_
_entity_poly.entity_id
_entity_poly.type
_entity_poly.pdbx_seq_one_letter_code
_entity_poly.pdbx_strand_id
1 'polypeptide(L)' 'MSGIRILGIDPGLRLTGFGVIEQVGQKLAYVASGVIKSGEGSLPQRLGVLFAGINEVIATWQPDTCAVEIVF' A
#
# COMPACT_ATOMS: atom_id res chain seq x y z
N MET A 1 -3.18 -20.14 -13.99
CA MET A 1 -1.88 -19.68 -13.47
C MET A 1 -2.09 -18.40 -12.69
N SER A 2 -1.64 -18.39 -11.48
CA SER A 2 -1.76 -17.19 -10.64
C SER A 2 -0.76 -16.13 -11.09
N GLY A 3 -1.18 -14.87 -11.01
CA GLY A 3 -0.32 -13.75 -11.29
C GLY A 3 0.50 -13.33 -10.09
N ILE A 4 1.29 -12.32 -10.28
CA ILE A 4 2.07 -11.69 -9.22
C ILE A 4 1.32 -10.44 -8.76
N ARG A 5 1.05 -10.33 -7.48
CA ARG A 5 0.45 -9.14 -6.89
C ARG A 5 1.52 -8.18 -6.42
N ILE A 6 1.34 -6.94 -6.83
CA ILE A 6 2.27 -5.86 -6.51
C ILE A 6 1.52 -4.80 -5.74
N LEU A 7 2.00 -4.49 -4.55
CA LEU A 7 1.50 -3.40 -3.74
C LEU A 7 2.38 -2.18 -3.96
N GLY A 8 1.77 -1.09 -4.42
CA GLY A 8 2.45 0.20 -4.53
C GLY A 8 2.02 1.10 -3.39
N ILE A 9 2.97 1.80 -2.80
CA ILE A 9 2.72 2.72 -1.70
C ILE A 9 3.28 4.09 -2.06
N ASP A 10 2.44 5.11 -1.92
CA ASP A 10 2.80 6.51 -2.10
C ASP A 10 2.66 7.21 -0.75
N PRO A 11 3.75 7.32 0.03
CA PRO A 11 3.68 7.90 1.37
C PRO A 11 3.42 9.40 1.32
N GLY A 12 2.54 9.86 2.19
CA GLY A 12 2.30 11.28 2.42
C GLY A 12 2.39 11.61 3.90
N LEU A 13 2.38 12.89 4.20
CA LEU A 13 2.50 13.35 5.59
C LEU A 13 1.32 12.92 6.46
N ARG A 14 0.12 12.90 5.89
CA ARG A 14 -1.12 12.54 6.59
C ARG A 14 -1.95 11.51 5.85
N LEU A 15 -1.74 11.40 4.54
CA LEU A 15 -2.44 10.47 3.68
C LEU A 15 -1.42 9.65 2.93
N THR A 16 -1.53 8.35 3.03
CA THR A 16 -0.68 7.43 2.29
C THR A 16 -1.56 6.67 1.32
N GLY A 17 -1.30 6.86 0.03
CA GLY A 17 -2.02 6.14 -1.02
C GLY A 17 -1.45 4.74 -1.22
N PHE A 18 -2.30 3.81 -1.58
CA PHE A 18 -1.84 2.48 -1.99
C PHE A 18 -2.65 1.98 -3.17
N GLY A 19 -2.02 1.14 -3.95
CA GLY A 19 -2.66 0.42 -5.04
C GLY A 19 -2.14 -1.00 -5.11
N VAL A 20 -3.02 -1.90 -5.47
CA VAL A 20 -2.66 -3.31 -5.68
C VAL A 20 -3.01 -3.66 -7.11
N ILE A 21 -2.03 -4.14 -7.83
CA ILE A 21 -2.21 -4.64 -9.20
C ILE A 21 -1.77 -6.08 -9.27
N GLU A 22 -2.25 -6.77 -10.28
CA GLU A 22 -1.83 -8.14 -10.54
C GLU A 22 -1.28 -8.22 -11.95
N GLN A 23 -0.11 -8.80 -12.08
CA GLN A 23 0.53 -9.03 -13.37
C GLN A 23 0.38 -10.49 -13.73
N VAL A 24 -0.26 -10.74 -14.88
CA VAL A 24 -0.40 -12.07 -15.46
C VAL A 24 0.21 -12.02 -16.86
N GLY A 25 1.37 -12.62 -17.03
CA GLY A 25 2.12 -12.48 -18.27
C GLY A 25 2.53 -11.03 -18.48
N GLN A 26 2.08 -10.42 -19.58
CA GLN A 26 2.34 -9.01 -19.88
C GLN A 26 1.15 -8.11 -19.57
N LYS A 27 0.11 -8.66 -18.97
CA LYS A 27 -1.09 -7.89 -18.65
C LYS A 27 -1.08 -7.46 -17.20
N LEU A 28 -1.54 -6.23 -16.96
CA LEU A 28 -1.69 -5.67 -15.63
C LEU A 28 -3.18 -5.48 -15.38
N ALA A 29 -3.64 -5.91 -14.22
CA ALA A 29 -5.02 -5.78 -13.79
C ALA A 29 -5.10 -5.02 -12.47
N TYR A 30 -6.05 -4.12 -12.37
CA TYR A 30 -6.37 -3.45 -11.12
C TYR A 30 -7.00 -4.44 -10.15
N VAL A 31 -6.54 -4.43 -8.90
CA VAL A 31 -7.12 -5.27 -7.85
C VAL A 31 -7.80 -4.38 -6.81
N ALA A 32 -7.09 -3.43 -6.25
CA ALA A 32 -7.61 -2.58 -5.19
C ALA A 32 -6.80 -1.28 -5.10
N SER A 33 -7.38 -0.28 -4.47
CA SER A 33 -6.67 0.94 -4.10
C SER A 33 -7.36 1.60 -2.93
N GLY A 34 -6.67 2.49 -2.28
CA GLY A 34 -7.23 3.23 -1.17
C GLY A 34 -6.24 4.21 -0.58
N VAL A 35 -6.64 4.78 0.55
CA VAL A 35 -5.86 5.76 1.28
C VAL A 35 -5.85 5.37 2.75
N ILE A 36 -4.67 5.40 3.36
CA ILE A 36 -4.53 5.26 4.81
C ILE A 36 -4.38 6.66 5.38
N LYS A 37 -5.31 7.05 6.24
CA LYS A 37 -5.26 8.32 6.95
C LYS A 37 -4.52 8.09 8.26
N SER A 38 -3.31 8.63 8.37
CA SER A 38 -2.53 8.48 9.58
C SER A 38 -2.99 9.40 10.70
N GLY A 39 -3.89 10.33 10.38
CA GLY A 39 -4.54 11.15 11.38
C GLY A 39 -3.69 12.29 11.89
N GLU A 40 -4.10 12.78 13.04
CA GLU A 40 -3.41 13.83 13.76
C GLU A 40 -2.71 13.25 15.00
N GLY A 41 -1.87 14.05 15.59
CA GLY A 41 -1.14 13.66 16.78
C GLY A 41 0.36 13.66 16.54
N SER A 42 1.10 13.08 17.48
CA SER A 42 2.55 13.02 17.40
C SER A 42 3.00 12.14 16.24
N LEU A 43 4.24 12.30 15.82
CA LEU A 43 4.80 11.45 14.78
C LEU A 43 4.75 9.97 15.15
N PRO A 44 5.13 9.55 16.39
CA PRO A 44 5.00 8.14 16.76
C PRO A 44 3.56 7.61 16.65
N GLN A 45 2.57 8.41 17.02
CA GLN A 45 1.16 8.01 16.91
C GLN A 45 0.77 7.82 15.45
N ARG A 46 1.15 8.76 14.59
CA ARG A 46 0.84 8.68 13.16
C ARG A 46 1.53 7.49 12.48
N LEU A 47 2.77 7.23 12.86
CA LEU A 47 3.50 6.06 12.34
C LEU A 47 2.84 4.76 12.77
N GLY A 48 2.33 4.69 14.00
CA GLY A 48 1.59 3.52 14.48
C GLY A 48 0.33 3.25 13.66
N VAL A 49 -0.44 4.30 13.35
CA VAL A 49 -1.65 4.18 12.52
C VAL A 49 -1.29 3.74 11.11
N LEU A 50 -0.26 4.34 10.53
CA LEU A 50 0.21 3.99 9.19
C LEU A 50 0.66 2.52 9.14
N PHE A 51 1.45 2.09 10.12
CA PHE A 51 1.95 0.72 10.20
C PHE A 51 0.80 -0.28 10.30
N ALA A 52 -0.19 -0.01 11.15
CA ALA A 52 -1.36 -0.87 11.28
C ALA A 52 -2.16 -0.94 9.97
N GLY A 53 -2.32 0.20 9.29
CA GLY A 53 -3.04 0.26 8.02
C GLY A 53 -2.34 -0.53 6.92
N ILE A 54 -1.03 -0.41 6.82
CA ILE A 54 -0.24 -1.16 5.83
C ILE A 54 -0.33 -2.66 6.12
N ASN A 55 -0.21 -3.06 7.39
CA ASN A 55 -0.34 -4.46 7.76
C ASN A 55 -1.71 -5.04 7.39
N GLU A 56 -2.77 -4.25 7.55
CA GLU A 56 -4.11 -4.66 7.16
C GLU A 56 -4.22 -4.86 5.65
N VAL A 57 -3.65 -3.95 4.87
CA VAL A 57 -3.63 -4.06 3.41
C VAL A 57 -2.87 -5.33 2.98
N ILE A 58 -1.71 -5.57 3.57
CA ILE A 58 -0.92 -6.77 3.28
C ILE A 58 -1.69 -8.04 3.63
N ALA A 59 -2.34 -8.07 4.78
CA ALA A 59 -3.11 -9.23 5.21
C ALA A 59 -4.32 -9.47 4.29
N THR A 60 -4.98 -8.40 3.86
CA THR A 60 -6.18 -8.50 3.01
C THR A 60 -5.84 -8.96 1.60
N TRP A 61 -4.83 -8.37 0.98
CA TRP A 61 -4.55 -8.55 -0.44
C TRP A 61 -3.38 -9.49 -0.73
N GLN A 62 -2.57 -9.79 0.26
CA GLN A 62 -1.45 -10.74 0.21
C GLN A 62 -0.53 -10.50 -1.00
N PRO A 63 0.07 -9.31 -1.12
CA PRO A 63 0.94 -9.02 -2.25
C PRO A 63 2.22 -9.85 -2.19
N ASP A 64 2.75 -10.16 -3.37
CA ASP A 64 4.01 -10.90 -3.49
C ASP A 64 5.21 -9.97 -3.38
N THR A 65 5.02 -8.71 -3.73
CA THR A 65 6.09 -7.71 -3.68
C THR A 65 5.50 -6.33 -3.43
N CYS A 66 6.33 -5.42 -3.00
CA CYS A 66 5.94 -4.07 -2.65
C CYS A 66 6.92 -3.08 -3.26
N ALA A 67 6.38 -1.99 -3.81
CA ALA A 67 7.15 -0.85 -4.29
C ALA A 67 6.72 0.39 -3.52
N VAL A 68 7.69 1.15 -3.03
CA VAL A 68 7.45 2.39 -2.31
C VAL A 68 8.03 3.54 -3.12
N GLU A 69 7.20 4.54 -3.42
CA GLU A 69 7.68 5.74 -4.09
C GLU A 69 8.39 6.62 -3.06
N ILE A 70 9.63 6.97 -3.36
CA ILE A 70 10.42 7.86 -2.52
C ILE A 70 10.62 9.15 -3.30
N VAL A 71 10.15 10.26 -2.71
CA VAL A 71 10.28 11.60 -3.30
C VAL A 71 11.21 12.41 -2.40
N PHE A 72 12.22 12.99 -2.99
CA PHE A 72 13.17 13.84 -2.29
C PHE A 72 12.92 15.30 -2.61
#